data_893fbb66b21c0b073ddbb0fad33e2a06
#
_entry.id   893fbb66b21c0b073ddbb0fad33e2a06
#
_cell.length_a   1.000
_cell.length_b   1.000
_cell.length_c   1.000
_cell.angle_alpha   90.00
_cell.angle_beta   90.00
_cell.angle_gamma   90.00
#
_symmetry.space_group_name_H-M   'P 1'
#
loop_
_entity.id
_entity.type
_entity.pdbx_description
1 polymer ?
#
loop_
_entity_poly.entity_id
_entity_poly.type
_entity_poly.pdbx_seq_one_letter_code
_entity_poly.pdbx_strand_id
1 'polypeptide(L)'
;NIQECLKGADILMVVVPAIAHRFIAQTCAPYLKEHQIVVLNPGRTGGALEFFNALKQHGLRRFPFIAEAQTFLYASRALGPAHAKIFSIKNTVPLATLPAYWIPGVLKVINRAFPQFIPGDNIFKTSFENIGAVFHPALTILNAGWIEETHGDFEYYIQGTSDSVAQILEKLDKERLEIAAALGIKVMSAKAWLYTAYSATGKDLREAINANPGYSGIKAPDRLHHRYVDEDVPMSLVPLASLGKMLKVETPTINAIIHLASVMRGIDFWEKGRTVEKLGIKGMSIKEIRLLAVTGEL
;
A
#
# COMPACT_ATOMS: atom_id res chain seq x y z
N ASN A 1 -22.26 -15.84 -1.06
CA ASN A 1 -21.98 -16.32 -2.42
C ASN A 1 -21.51 -15.14 -3.27
N ILE A 2 -20.30 -15.22 -3.85
CA ILE A 2 -19.68 -14.12 -4.59
C ILE A 2 -20.47 -13.80 -5.88
N GLN A 3 -21.01 -14.80 -6.56
CA GLN A 3 -21.81 -14.62 -7.76
C GLN A 3 -23.04 -13.75 -7.52
N GLU A 4 -23.72 -13.95 -6.41
CA GLU A 4 -24.87 -13.15 -6.02
C GLU A 4 -24.48 -11.72 -5.66
N CYS A 5 -23.35 -11.54 -4.94
CA CYS A 5 -22.84 -10.21 -4.60
C CYS A 5 -22.46 -9.38 -5.83
N LEU A 6 -22.00 -10.03 -6.90
CA LEU A 6 -21.59 -9.35 -8.14
C LEU A 6 -22.76 -9.09 -9.09
N LYS A 7 -23.90 -9.77 -8.90
CA LYS A 7 -25.06 -9.62 -9.76
C LYS A 7 -25.70 -8.25 -9.58
N GLY A 8 -25.63 -7.42 -10.63
CA GLY A 8 -26.20 -6.07 -10.62
C GLY A 8 -25.35 -5.02 -9.89
N ALA A 9 -24.16 -5.37 -9.41
CA ALA A 9 -23.24 -4.41 -8.82
C ALA A 9 -22.46 -3.67 -9.93
N ASP A 10 -22.46 -2.34 -9.90
CA ASP A 10 -21.64 -1.50 -10.79
C ASP A 10 -20.24 -1.25 -10.19
N ILE A 11 -20.16 -1.18 -8.84
CA ILE A 11 -18.92 -0.90 -8.10
C ILE A 11 -18.68 -2.00 -7.07
N LEU A 12 -17.47 -2.54 -7.06
CA LEU A 12 -16.97 -3.48 -6.09
C LEU A 12 -15.89 -2.80 -5.24
N MET A 13 -16.22 -2.48 -3.99
CA MET A 13 -15.24 -1.96 -3.03
C MET A 13 -14.55 -3.13 -2.33
N VAL A 14 -13.28 -3.37 -2.65
CA VAL A 14 -12.44 -4.39 -2.01
C VAL A 14 -11.76 -3.78 -0.80
N VAL A 15 -12.37 -3.97 0.38
CA VAL A 15 -11.94 -3.39 1.67
C VAL A 15 -11.47 -4.52 2.58
N VAL A 16 -10.42 -5.20 2.18
CA VAL A 16 -9.80 -6.31 2.90
C VAL A 16 -8.29 -6.08 3.02
N PRO A 17 -7.58 -6.78 3.92
CA PRO A 17 -6.12 -6.78 3.92
C PRO A 17 -5.56 -7.16 2.54
N ALA A 18 -4.50 -6.49 2.12
CA ALA A 18 -3.96 -6.61 0.77
C ALA A 18 -3.46 -8.03 0.42
N ILE A 19 -3.14 -8.84 1.42
CA ILE A 19 -2.81 -10.26 1.26
C ILE A 19 -3.95 -11.07 0.62
N ALA A 20 -5.20 -10.58 0.72
CA ALA A 20 -6.37 -11.24 0.15
C ALA A 20 -6.69 -10.77 -1.29
N HIS A 21 -6.05 -9.73 -1.83
CA HIS A 21 -6.39 -9.17 -3.13
C HIS A 21 -6.33 -10.21 -4.25
N ARG A 22 -5.27 -11.02 -4.29
CA ARG A 22 -5.13 -12.09 -5.29
C ARG A 22 -6.26 -13.12 -5.20
N PHE A 23 -6.59 -13.54 -3.97
CA PHE A 23 -7.70 -14.48 -3.74
C PHE A 23 -9.04 -13.90 -4.19
N ILE A 24 -9.31 -12.63 -3.85
CA ILE A 24 -10.53 -11.94 -4.30
C ILE A 24 -10.58 -11.84 -5.83
N ALA A 25 -9.46 -11.48 -6.48
CA ALA A 25 -9.40 -11.43 -7.93
C ALA A 25 -9.77 -12.78 -8.57
N GLN A 26 -9.14 -13.85 -8.11
CA GLN A 26 -9.39 -15.22 -8.60
C GLN A 26 -10.84 -15.66 -8.37
N THR A 27 -11.39 -15.37 -7.19
CA THR A 27 -12.76 -15.75 -6.81
C THR A 27 -13.81 -14.96 -7.62
N CYS A 28 -13.53 -13.69 -7.92
CA CYS A 28 -14.44 -12.83 -8.69
C CYS A 28 -14.34 -13.07 -10.21
N ALA A 29 -13.18 -13.52 -10.71
CA ALA A 29 -12.87 -13.61 -12.13
C ALA A 29 -13.97 -14.24 -13.00
N PRO A 30 -14.62 -15.37 -12.63
CA PRO A 30 -15.66 -15.98 -13.45
C PRO A 30 -16.93 -15.14 -13.61
N TYR A 31 -17.13 -14.13 -12.74
CA TYR A 31 -18.40 -13.38 -12.63
C TYR A 31 -18.25 -11.90 -12.95
N LEU A 32 -17.02 -11.39 -13.08
CA LEU A 32 -16.74 -9.98 -13.37
C LEU A 32 -17.15 -9.62 -14.79
N LYS A 33 -17.66 -8.39 -14.95
CA LYS A 33 -18.04 -7.82 -16.24
C LYS A 33 -17.23 -6.57 -16.54
N GLU A 34 -17.03 -6.28 -17.84
CA GLU A 34 -16.20 -5.16 -18.32
C GLU A 34 -16.63 -3.78 -17.78
N HIS A 35 -17.94 -3.57 -17.60
CA HIS A 35 -18.47 -2.28 -17.17
C HIS A 35 -18.35 -2.05 -15.66
N GLN A 36 -17.98 -3.07 -14.89
CA GLN A 36 -17.85 -2.97 -13.44
C GLN A 36 -16.58 -2.22 -13.04
N ILE A 37 -16.64 -1.51 -11.93
CA ILE A 37 -15.50 -0.83 -11.34
C ILE A 37 -15.08 -1.60 -10.09
N VAL A 38 -13.85 -2.07 -10.05
CA VAL A 38 -13.25 -2.69 -8.86
C VAL A 38 -12.33 -1.69 -8.22
N VAL A 39 -12.56 -1.36 -6.96
CA VAL A 39 -11.75 -0.41 -6.20
C VAL A 39 -11.04 -1.11 -5.06
N LEU A 40 -9.72 -1.22 -5.14
CA LEU A 40 -8.89 -1.69 -4.03
C LEU A 40 -8.72 -0.54 -3.03
N ASN A 41 -9.23 -0.68 -1.83
CA ASN A 41 -9.24 0.38 -0.83
C ASN A 41 -8.62 -0.08 0.51
N PRO A 42 -7.27 0.10 0.66
CA PRO A 42 -6.31 0.61 -0.31
C PRO A 42 -5.67 -0.49 -1.17
N GLY A 43 -4.96 -0.09 -2.27
CA GLY A 43 -4.19 -0.99 -3.12
C GLY A 43 -2.91 -1.52 -2.48
N ARG A 44 -2.29 -0.78 -1.57
CA ARG A 44 -0.90 -0.96 -1.12
C ARG A 44 0.07 -0.84 -2.30
N THR A 45 1.25 -1.47 -2.24
CA THR A 45 2.21 -1.39 -3.35
C THR A 45 1.90 -2.45 -4.40
N GLY A 46 1.54 -2.03 -5.61
CA GLY A 46 1.27 -2.90 -6.75
C GLY A 46 -0.07 -3.66 -6.69
N GLY A 47 -1.04 -3.18 -5.90
CA GLY A 47 -2.32 -3.87 -5.74
C GLY A 47 -3.09 -4.04 -7.03
N ALA A 48 -3.26 -2.97 -7.79
CA ALA A 48 -3.96 -3.01 -9.07
C ALA A 48 -3.27 -3.91 -10.09
N LEU A 49 -1.92 -3.92 -10.13
CA LEU A 49 -1.15 -4.81 -10.99
C LEU A 49 -1.34 -6.28 -10.63
N GLU A 50 -1.22 -6.63 -9.35
CA GLU A 50 -1.44 -8.02 -8.90
C GLU A 50 -2.86 -8.47 -9.19
N PHE A 51 -3.85 -7.63 -8.93
CA PHE A 51 -5.25 -7.92 -9.19
C PHE A 51 -5.49 -8.17 -10.68
N PHE A 52 -5.01 -7.28 -11.53
CA PHE A 52 -5.07 -7.41 -12.99
C PHE A 52 -4.39 -8.70 -13.48
N ASN A 53 -3.16 -8.96 -13.01
CA ASN A 53 -2.42 -10.15 -13.41
C ASN A 53 -3.12 -11.45 -12.95
N ALA A 54 -3.72 -11.44 -11.75
CA ALA A 54 -4.49 -12.58 -11.27
C ALA A 54 -5.74 -12.86 -12.13
N LEU A 55 -6.46 -11.81 -12.55
CA LEU A 55 -7.58 -11.95 -13.47
C LEU A 55 -7.12 -12.49 -14.83
N LYS A 56 -6.00 -11.97 -15.38
CA LYS A 56 -5.41 -12.44 -16.65
C LYS A 56 -5.01 -13.91 -16.58
N GLN A 57 -4.35 -14.32 -15.48
CA GLN A 57 -3.97 -15.72 -15.25
C GLN A 57 -5.19 -16.65 -15.10
N HIS A 58 -6.33 -16.12 -14.66
CA HIS A 58 -7.59 -16.85 -14.56
C HIS A 58 -8.36 -16.91 -15.89
N GLY A 59 -7.78 -16.39 -16.96
CA GLY A 59 -8.32 -16.50 -18.33
C GLY A 59 -9.23 -15.35 -18.77
N LEU A 60 -9.36 -14.26 -17.99
CA LEU A 60 -10.11 -13.09 -18.46
C LEU A 60 -9.39 -12.46 -19.66
N ARG A 61 -10.19 -12.16 -20.70
CA ARG A 61 -9.73 -11.44 -21.89
C ARG A 61 -10.24 -10.00 -21.93
N ARG A 62 -11.28 -9.71 -21.18
CA ARG A 62 -11.91 -8.40 -21.04
C ARG A 62 -12.00 -8.06 -19.57
N PHE A 63 -11.46 -6.93 -19.19
CA PHE A 63 -11.22 -6.57 -17.79
C PHE A 63 -12.18 -5.50 -17.31
N PRO A 64 -12.61 -5.54 -16.04
CA PRO A 64 -13.30 -4.44 -15.40
C PRO A 64 -12.35 -3.24 -15.26
N PHE A 65 -12.90 -2.09 -14.90
CA PHE A 65 -12.10 -0.93 -14.49
C PHE A 65 -11.47 -1.22 -13.14
N ILE A 66 -10.15 -1.41 -13.10
CA ILE A 66 -9.43 -1.66 -11.84
C ILE A 66 -8.90 -0.33 -11.33
N ALA A 67 -9.31 0.05 -10.12
CA ALA A 67 -8.86 1.24 -9.42
C ALA A 67 -8.20 0.88 -8.10
N GLU A 68 -7.25 1.69 -7.66
CA GLU A 68 -6.66 1.61 -6.32
C GLU A 68 -6.60 2.97 -5.65
N ALA A 69 -7.00 3.00 -4.38
CA ALA A 69 -6.81 4.15 -3.51
C ALA A 69 -5.42 4.06 -2.85
N GLN A 70 -4.73 5.20 -2.76
CA GLN A 70 -3.43 5.31 -2.08
C GLN A 70 -3.51 4.85 -0.61
N THR A 71 -4.60 5.16 0.06
CA THR A 71 -4.83 4.84 1.48
C THR A 71 -6.33 4.70 1.75
N PHE A 72 -6.71 4.29 2.97
CA PHE A 72 -8.10 4.36 3.42
C PHE A 72 -8.63 5.78 3.46
N LEU A 73 -9.92 5.97 3.15
CA LEU A 73 -10.64 7.22 3.35
C LEU A 73 -10.75 7.59 4.84
N TYR A 74 -10.97 6.59 5.67
CA TYR A 74 -11.24 6.77 7.10
C TYR A 74 -9.99 6.45 7.93
N ALA A 75 -9.72 7.28 8.94
CA ALA A 75 -8.92 6.88 10.07
C ALA A 75 -9.87 6.20 11.08
N SER A 76 -9.81 4.89 11.17
CA SER A 76 -10.76 4.10 11.95
C SER A 76 -10.10 2.92 12.66
N ARG A 77 -10.73 2.46 13.74
CA ARG A 77 -10.38 1.21 14.44
C ARG A 77 -11.62 0.40 14.77
N ALA A 78 -11.52 -0.92 14.67
CA ALA A 78 -12.48 -1.83 15.26
C ALA A 78 -12.31 -1.82 16.79
N LEU A 79 -13.38 -1.57 17.51
CA LEU A 79 -13.43 -1.61 18.97
C LEU A 79 -14.09 -2.89 19.50
N GLY A 80 -14.71 -3.67 18.59
CA GLY A 80 -15.39 -4.92 18.91
C GLY A 80 -15.97 -5.55 17.64
N PRO A 81 -16.63 -6.71 17.74
CA PRO A 81 -17.08 -7.48 16.59
C PRO A 81 -18.01 -6.72 15.61
N ALA A 82 -18.83 -5.80 16.12
CA ALA A 82 -19.74 -4.99 15.32
C ALA A 82 -19.60 -3.49 15.62
N HIS A 83 -18.44 -3.09 16.15
CA HIS A 83 -18.21 -1.71 16.58
C HIS A 83 -16.93 -1.17 15.97
N ALA A 84 -17.06 -0.18 15.10
CA ALA A 84 -15.94 0.59 14.53
C ALA A 84 -16.06 2.05 14.94
N LYS A 85 -14.92 2.64 15.35
CA LYS A 85 -14.81 4.08 15.62
C LYS A 85 -14.10 4.75 14.46
N ILE A 86 -14.74 5.75 13.87
CA ILE A 86 -14.15 6.65 12.88
C ILE A 86 -13.62 7.87 13.63
N PHE A 87 -12.32 8.11 13.58
CA PHE A 87 -11.66 9.25 14.21
C PHE A 87 -11.66 10.47 13.31
N SER A 88 -11.45 10.24 12.00
CA SER A 88 -11.50 11.30 10.99
C SER A 88 -11.76 10.74 9.60
N ILE A 89 -12.27 11.61 8.74
CA ILE A 89 -12.39 11.36 7.29
C ILE A 89 -11.33 12.23 6.62
N LYS A 90 -10.50 11.64 5.74
CA LYS A 90 -9.48 12.39 5.01
C LYS A 90 -10.13 13.36 4.03
N ASN A 91 -9.56 14.55 3.91
CA ASN A 91 -10.04 15.56 2.97
C ASN A 91 -9.91 15.10 1.51
N THR A 92 -8.77 14.47 1.19
CA THR A 92 -8.47 13.94 -0.14
C THR A 92 -7.72 12.63 -0.08
N VAL A 93 -8.00 11.72 -1.03
CA VAL A 93 -7.29 10.46 -1.22
C VAL A 93 -7.07 10.25 -2.72
N PRO A 94 -5.81 10.22 -3.19
CA PRO A 94 -5.51 9.88 -4.57
C PRO A 94 -6.03 8.49 -4.94
N LEU A 95 -6.71 8.41 -6.09
CA LEU A 95 -7.18 7.17 -6.69
C LEU A 95 -6.67 7.09 -8.12
N ALA A 96 -6.01 6.00 -8.46
CA ALA A 96 -5.54 5.70 -9.80
C ALA A 96 -6.24 4.48 -10.38
N THR A 97 -6.23 4.36 -11.69
CA THR A 97 -6.78 3.21 -12.41
C THR A 97 -5.73 2.53 -13.27
N LEU A 98 -5.97 1.28 -13.59
CA LEU A 98 -5.25 0.54 -14.61
C LEU A 98 -6.23 0.16 -15.73
N PRO A 99 -6.13 0.76 -16.90
CA PRO A 99 -5.21 1.85 -17.31
C PRO A 99 -5.54 3.24 -16.74
N ALA A 100 -4.54 4.14 -16.68
CA ALA A 100 -4.66 5.45 -16.04
C ALA A 100 -5.66 6.39 -16.73
N TYR A 101 -5.86 6.29 -18.04
CA TYR A 101 -6.80 7.15 -18.77
C TYR A 101 -8.26 7.00 -18.35
N TRP A 102 -8.60 5.96 -17.57
CA TRP A 102 -9.93 5.76 -17.01
C TRP A 102 -10.19 6.55 -15.72
N ILE A 103 -9.17 7.17 -15.12
CA ILE A 103 -9.30 7.94 -13.86
C ILE A 103 -10.48 8.92 -13.89
N PRO A 104 -10.64 9.81 -14.93
CA PRO A 104 -11.76 10.75 -14.92
C PRO A 104 -13.13 10.07 -14.94
N GLY A 105 -13.28 9.01 -15.73
CA GLY A 105 -14.52 8.26 -15.84
C GLY A 105 -14.90 7.56 -14.54
N VAL A 106 -13.94 6.90 -13.91
CA VAL A 106 -14.13 6.19 -12.63
C VAL A 106 -14.43 7.18 -11.51
N LEU A 107 -13.70 8.30 -11.41
CA LEU A 107 -13.94 9.32 -10.39
C LEU A 107 -15.32 9.96 -10.54
N LYS A 108 -15.81 10.20 -11.78
CA LYS A 108 -17.17 10.73 -12.02
C LYS A 108 -18.26 9.84 -11.41
N VAL A 109 -18.04 8.52 -11.35
CA VAL A 109 -18.97 7.56 -10.75
C VAL A 109 -18.78 7.51 -9.24
N ILE A 110 -17.56 7.28 -8.78
CA ILE A 110 -17.26 7.03 -7.35
C ILE A 110 -17.51 8.27 -6.50
N ASN A 111 -17.20 9.46 -7.00
CA ASN A 111 -17.36 10.72 -6.26
C ASN A 111 -18.81 11.09 -5.94
N ARG A 112 -19.79 10.39 -6.50
CA ARG A 112 -21.20 10.52 -6.07
C ARG A 112 -21.39 10.02 -4.64
N ALA A 113 -20.59 9.03 -4.20
CA ALA A 113 -20.65 8.47 -2.85
C ALA A 113 -19.46 8.90 -1.98
N PHE A 114 -18.28 9.08 -2.58
CA PHE A 114 -17.03 9.36 -1.90
C PHE A 114 -16.29 10.52 -2.58
N PRO A 115 -16.71 11.78 -2.34
CA PRO A 115 -16.16 12.96 -3.02
C PRO A 115 -14.70 13.27 -2.66
N GLN A 116 -14.13 12.56 -1.68
CA GLN A 116 -12.75 12.70 -1.25
C GLN A 116 -11.73 12.12 -2.23
N PHE A 117 -12.15 11.24 -3.15
CA PHE A 117 -11.23 10.70 -4.12
C PHE A 117 -10.85 11.74 -5.18
N ILE A 118 -9.55 11.90 -5.37
CA ILE A 118 -8.96 12.82 -6.35
C ILE A 118 -8.08 12.05 -7.34
N PRO A 119 -7.75 12.62 -8.53
CA PRO A 119 -6.86 11.96 -9.48
C PRO A 119 -5.51 11.60 -8.88
N GLY A 120 -5.10 10.32 -9.00
CA GLY A 120 -3.86 9.76 -8.46
C GLY A 120 -2.75 9.60 -9.51
N ASP A 121 -2.88 10.22 -10.70
CA ASP A 121 -1.96 10.14 -11.82
C ASP A 121 -1.90 8.73 -12.45
N ASN A 122 -1.26 7.78 -11.80
CA ASN A 122 -1.20 6.37 -12.21
C ASN A 122 -0.97 5.45 -11.00
N ILE A 123 -1.16 4.13 -11.23
CA ILE A 123 -1.06 3.13 -10.17
C ILE A 123 0.34 3.01 -9.54
N PHE A 124 1.41 3.36 -10.22
CA PHE A 124 2.74 3.37 -9.60
C PHE A 124 2.87 4.52 -8.62
N LYS A 125 2.30 5.70 -8.94
CA LYS A 125 2.33 6.82 -7.99
C LYS A 125 1.57 6.51 -6.72
N THR A 126 0.34 5.98 -6.80
CA THR A 126 -0.44 5.57 -5.62
C THR A 126 0.26 4.47 -4.83
N SER A 127 0.88 3.51 -5.52
CA SER A 127 1.65 2.42 -4.92
C SER A 127 2.90 2.91 -4.18
N PHE A 128 3.70 3.78 -4.81
CA PHE A 128 4.92 4.31 -4.20
C PHE A 128 4.64 5.33 -3.09
N GLU A 129 3.52 6.03 -3.12
CA GLU A 129 3.09 6.96 -2.05
C GLU A 129 2.35 6.25 -0.90
N ASN A 130 2.41 4.93 -0.81
CA ASN A 130 2.00 4.16 0.35
C ASN A 130 3.01 4.34 1.49
N ILE A 131 2.85 5.42 2.27
CA ILE A 131 3.78 5.77 3.36
C ILE A 131 3.76 4.74 4.51
N GLY A 132 2.69 3.97 4.65
CA GLY A 132 2.66 2.84 5.58
C GLY A 132 3.80 1.83 5.38
N ALA A 133 4.28 1.69 4.14
CA ALA A 133 5.44 0.85 3.82
C ALA A 133 6.74 1.33 4.50
N VAL A 134 6.90 2.65 4.68
CA VAL A 134 8.08 3.25 5.31
C VAL A 134 8.02 3.07 6.83
N PHE A 135 6.85 3.32 7.43
CA PHE A 135 6.74 3.36 8.88
C PHE A 135 6.49 2.00 9.52
N HIS A 136 5.43 1.31 9.10
CA HIS A 136 4.88 0.19 9.86
C HIS A 136 5.85 -0.98 10.04
N PRO A 137 6.46 -1.58 9.00
CA PRO A 137 7.35 -2.72 9.19
C PRO A 137 8.58 -2.37 10.01
N ALA A 138 9.26 -1.29 9.66
CA ALA A 138 10.52 -0.92 10.31
C ALA A 138 10.30 -0.55 11.77
N LEU A 139 9.30 0.30 12.09
CA LEU A 139 8.98 0.62 13.49
C LEU A 139 8.63 -0.62 14.31
N THR A 140 7.86 -1.54 13.75
CA THR A 140 7.45 -2.76 14.47
C THR A 140 8.65 -3.68 14.72
N ILE A 141 9.47 -3.93 13.70
CA ILE A 141 10.62 -4.84 13.80
C ILE A 141 11.72 -4.27 14.71
N LEU A 142 12.01 -2.98 14.61
CA LEU A 142 13.05 -2.33 15.42
C LEU A 142 12.65 -2.12 16.88
N ASN A 143 11.36 -2.22 17.21
CA ASN A 143 10.85 -2.16 18.57
C ASN A 143 10.26 -3.51 19.05
N ALA A 144 10.62 -4.62 18.41
CA ALA A 144 10.04 -5.93 18.67
C ALA A 144 10.08 -6.32 20.16
N GLY A 145 11.25 -6.24 20.79
CA GLY A 145 11.39 -6.56 22.21
C GLY A 145 10.56 -5.65 23.12
N TRP A 146 10.47 -4.34 22.79
CA TRP A 146 9.64 -3.43 23.54
C TRP A 146 8.14 -3.72 23.39
N ILE A 147 7.71 -4.06 22.17
CA ILE A 147 6.32 -4.47 21.90
C ILE A 147 5.94 -5.70 22.72
N GLU A 148 6.79 -6.73 22.72
CA GLU A 148 6.50 -8.00 23.41
C GLU A 148 6.52 -7.86 24.92
N GLU A 149 7.49 -7.13 25.49
CA GLU A 149 7.62 -6.93 26.93
C GLU A 149 6.52 -6.04 27.52
N THR A 150 6.06 -5.01 26.76
CA THR A 150 5.05 -4.08 27.24
C THR A 150 3.64 -4.37 26.72
N HIS A 151 3.49 -5.40 25.90
CA HIS A 151 2.24 -5.64 25.13
C HIS A 151 1.76 -4.38 24.39
N GLY A 152 2.73 -3.63 23.83
CA GLY A 152 2.47 -2.42 23.06
C GLY A 152 2.11 -1.19 23.89
N ASP A 153 2.33 -1.20 25.19
CA ASP A 153 1.99 -0.05 26.07
C ASP A 153 3.03 1.08 25.97
N PHE A 154 3.19 1.61 24.77
CA PHE A 154 3.94 2.84 24.49
C PHE A 154 3.37 3.54 23.25
N GLU A 155 3.72 4.81 23.05
CA GLU A 155 3.30 5.58 21.87
C GLU A 155 4.11 5.16 20.65
N TYR A 156 3.46 4.44 19.73
CA TYR A 156 4.09 3.75 18.62
C TYR A 156 4.97 4.64 17.75
N TYR A 157 4.43 5.79 17.32
CA TYR A 157 5.19 6.70 16.46
C TYR A 157 6.15 7.58 17.24
N ILE A 158 5.69 8.14 18.38
CA ILE A 158 6.44 9.14 19.15
C ILE A 158 7.61 8.50 19.89
N GLN A 159 7.32 7.49 20.72
CA GLN A 159 8.33 6.81 21.52
C GLN A 159 9.11 5.77 20.74
N GLY A 160 8.45 5.09 19.78
CA GLY A 160 9.07 4.08 18.92
C GLY A 160 10.07 4.65 17.90
N THR A 161 10.07 5.98 17.65
CA THR A 161 10.99 6.62 16.71
C THR A 161 12.15 7.30 17.43
N SER A 162 13.16 6.53 17.87
CA SER A 162 14.44 7.09 18.35
C SER A 162 15.25 7.69 17.17
N ASP A 163 16.36 8.39 17.47
CA ASP A 163 17.24 8.95 16.43
C ASP A 163 17.75 7.86 15.46
N SER A 164 18.20 6.72 15.99
CA SER A 164 18.68 5.62 15.16
C SER A 164 17.58 4.98 14.33
N VAL A 165 16.37 4.84 14.87
CA VAL A 165 15.21 4.34 14.14
C VAL A 165 14.82 5.30 13.03
N ALA A 166 14.79 6.61 13.29
CA ALA A 166 14.50 7.64 12.28
C ALA A 166 15.48 7.58 11.09
N GLN A 167 16.79 7.39 11.37
CA GLN A 167 17.81 7.24 10.31
C GLN A 167 17.52 6.02 9.42
N ILE A 168 17.06 4.90 9.99
CA ILE A 168 16.68 3.71 9.23
C ILE A 168 15.44 3.99 8.38
N LEU A 169 14.43 4.67 8.93
CA LEU A 169 13.23 5.07 8.18
C LEU A 169 13.57 5.99 7.01
N GLU A 170 14.45 6.98 7.22
CA GLU A 170 14.92 7.89 6.17
C GLU A 170 15.68 7.15 5.08
N LYS A 171 16.51 6.16 5.44
CA LYS A 171 17.25 5.35 4.48
C LYS A 171 16.30 4.47 3.67
N LEU A 172 15.32 3.84 4.32
CA LEU A 172 14.27 3.05 3.66
C LEU A 172 13.46 3.92 2.69
N ASP A 173 13.08 5.11 3.14
CA ASP A 173 12.36 6.08 2.30
C ASP A 173 13.18 6.51 1.08
N LYS A 174 14.48 6.74 1.26
CA LYS A 174 15.40 7.06 0.16
C LYS A 174 15.45 5.94 -0.88
N GLU A 175 15.58 4.69 -0.45
CA GLU A 175 15.56 3.53 -1.36
C GLU A 175 14.23 3.46 -2.15
N ARG A 176 13.08 3.70 -1.51
CA ARG A 176 11.78 3.80 -2.17
C ARG A 176 11.74 4.90 -3.23
N LEU A 177 12.27 6.08 -2.91
CA LEU A 177 12.34 7.22 -3.83
C LEU A 177 13.24 6.93 -5.04
N GLU A 178 14.37 6.25 -4.82
CA GLU A 178 15.30 5.85 -5.89
C GLU A 178 14.66 4.85 -6.85
N ILE A 179 13.87 3.88 -6.36
CA ILE A 179 13.12 2.95 -7.21
C ILE A 179 12.08 3.71 -8.04
N ALA A 180 11.33 4.63 -7.43
CA ALA A 180 10.34 5.46 -8.13
C ALA A 180 11.01 6.32 -9.21
N ALA A 181 12.16 6.94 -8.90
CA ALA A 181 12.94 7.74 -9.83
C ALA A 181 13.44 6.91 -11.02
N ALA A 182 13.88 5.67 -10.80
CA ALA A 182 14.30 4.75 -11.86
C ALA A 182 13.16 4.43 -12.84
N LEU A 183 11.90 4.44 -12.38
CA LEU A 183 10.70 4.34 -13.23
C LEU A 183 10.29 5.69 -13.85
N GLY A 184 10.98 6.79 -13.52
CA GLY A 184 10.62 8.13 -13.95
C GLY A 184 9.35 8.67 -13.28
N ILE A 185 9.06 8.23 -12.06
CA ILE A 185 7.87 8.63 -11.29
C ILE A 185 8.30 9.54 -10.13
N LYS A 186 7.74 10.74 -10.10
CA LYS A 186 7.97 11.69 -9.01
C LYS A 186 6.99 11.43 -7.86
N VAL A 187 7.51 11.12 -6.68
CA VAL A 187 6.75 10.85 -5.45
C VAL A 187 7.30 11.66 -4.29
N MET A 188 6.47 11.89 -3.28
CA MET A 188 6.87 12.62 -2.08
C MET A 188 7.71 11.75 -1.15
N SER A 189 8.70 12.36 -0.46
CA SER A 189 9.36 11.73 0.68
C SER A 189 8.38 11.59 1.86
N ALA A 190 8.68 10.69 2.79
CA ALA A 190 7.88 10.52 4.01
C ALA A 190 7.78 11.82 4.81
N LYS A 191 8.87 12.60 4.88
CA LYS A 191 8.88 13.93 5.52
C LYS A 191 8.00 14.94 4.78
N ALA A 192 8.08 15.01 3.44
CA ALA A 192 7.22 15.88 2.65
C ALA A 192 5.75 15.48 2.76
N TRP A 193 5.46 14.19 2.84
CA TRP A 193 4.11 13.69 3.04
C TRP A 193 3.55 14.10 4.42
N LEU A 194 4.34 14.01 5.50
CA LEU A 194 3.92 14.48 6.83
C LEU A 194 3.58 15.97 6.81
N TYR A 195 4.38 16.77 6.11
CA TYR A 195 4.06 18.19 5.93
C TYR A 195 2.74 18.39 5.18
N THR A 196 2.57 17.73 4.04
CA THR A 196 1.37 17.90 3.20
C THR A 196 0.11 17.40 3.87
N ALA A 197 0.19 16.26 4.58
CA ALA A 197 -0.97 15.61 5.18
C ALA A 197 -1.37 16.19 6.55
N TYR A 198 -0.39 16.71 7.32
CA TYR A 198 -0.59 17.10 8.72
C TYR A 198 0.05 18.44 9.09
N SER A 199 0.66 19.15 8.15
CA SER A 199 1.47 20.35 8.42
C SER A 199 2.60 20.12 9.43
N ALA A 200 3.02 18.87 9.61
CA ALA A 200 4.07 18.48 10.53
C ALA A 200 5.45 18.73 9.91
N THR A 201 6.27 19.54 10.58
CA THR A 201 7.61 19.95 10.11
C THR A 201 8.69 19.50 11.08
N GLY A 202 9.92 19.36 10.58
CA GLY A 202 11.10 19.04 11.37
C GLY A 202 12.35 19.08 10.53
N LYS A 203 13.53 19.19 11.15
CA LYS A 203 14.83 19.12 10.45
C LYS A 203 15.05 17.72 9.85
N ASP A 204 14.57 16.68 10.55
CA ASP A 204 14.63 15.26 10.20
C ASP A 204 13.24 14.60 10.33
N LEU A 205 13.19 13.30 10.04
CA LEU A 205 11.93 12.56 10.11
C LEU A 205 11.43 12.37 11.55
N ARG A 206 12.31 12.27 12.53
CA ARG A 206 11.93 12.16 13.96
C ARG A 206 11.20 13.41 14.43
N GLU A 207 11.77 14.58 14.16
CA GLU A 207 11.11 15.84 14.53
C GLU A 207 9.77 16.00 13.81
N ALA A 208 9.69 15.66 12.51
CA ALA A 208 8.45 15.73 11.77
C ALA A 208 7.36 14.75 12.30
N ILE A 209 7.75 13.55 12.73
CA ILE A 209 6.85 12.57 13.38
C ILE A 209 6.34 13.12 14.70
N ASN A 210 7.24 13.66 15.54
CA ASN A 210 6.89 14.23 16.86
C ASN A 210 6.03 15.49 16.75
N ALA A 211 6.17 16.24 15.67
CA ALA A 211 5.36 17.43 15.40
C ALA A 211 3.94 17.11 14.89
N ASN A 212 3.64 15.83 14.62
CA ASN A 212 2.32 15.42 14.15
C ASN A 212 1.36 15.13 15.33
N PRO A 213 0.39 16.00 15.64
CA PRO A 213 -0.54 15.78 16.75
C PRO A 213 -1.42 14.54 16.57
N GLY A 214 -1.62 14.10 15.33
CA GLY A 214 -2.38 12.88 15.02
C GLY A 214 -1.69 11.58 15.42
N TYR A 215 -0.41 11.62 15.80
CA TYR A 215 0.34 10.45 16.26
C TYR A 215 0.38 10.30 17.78
N SER A 216 0.05 11.35 18.51
CA SER A 216 -0.02 11.31 19.98
C SER A 216 -1.11 10.33 20.44
N GLY A 217 -0.80 9.52 21.45
CA GLY A 217 -1.71 8.54 22.03
C GLY A 217 -1.93 7.27 21.19
N ILE A 218 -1.32 7.16 20.01
CA ILE A 218 -1.41 5.92 19.21
C ILE A 218 -0.48 4.88 19.83
N LYS A 219 -1.06 3.86 20.47
CA LYS A 219 -0.31 2.74 21.05
C LYS A 219 0.26 1.83 19.99
N ALA A 220 1.37 1.16 20.33
CA ALA A 220 1.95 0.10 19.50
C ALA A 220 1.01 -1.12 19.40
N PRO A 221 1.20 -2.00 18.41
CA PRO A 221 0.53 -3.29 18.43
C PRO A 221 0.94 -4.10 19.68
N ASP A 222 0.04 -4.94 20.17
CA ASP A 222 0.29 -5.77 21.37
C ASP A 222 1.24 -6.95 21.12
N ARG A 223 1.54 -7.24 19.85
CA ARG A 223 2.35 -8.38 19.40
C ARG A 223 2.86 -8.17 17.99
N LEU A 224 3.87 -8.96 17.59
CA LEU A 224 4.42 -8.91 16.22
C LEU A 224 3.49 -9.51 15.17
N HIS A 225 2.60 -10.46 15.56
CA HIS A 225 1.56 -10.97 14.67
C HIS A 225 0.48 -9.90 14.45
N HIS A 226 0.83 -8.93 13.65
CA HIS A 226 0.00 -7.77 13.35
C HIS A 226 0.16 -7.36 11.89
N ARG A 227 -0.87 -6.71 11.32
CA ARG A 227 -0.89 -6.28 9.92
C ARG A 227 0.31 -5.40 9.53
N TYR A 228 0.92 -4.69 10.46
CA TYR A 228 2.11 -3.86 10.20
C TYR A 228 3.32 -4.69 9.76
N VAL A 229 3.35 -5.98 10.10
CA VAL A 229 4.34 -6.95 9.62
C VAL A 229 3.71 -7.86 8.57
N ASP A 230 2.64 -8.58 8.93
CA ASP A 230 2.08 -9.67 8.13
C ASP A 230 1.40 -9.19 6.82
N GLU A 231 1.04 -7.90 6.72
CA GLU A 231 0.51 -7.30 5.49
C GLU A 231 1.56 -6.38 4.83
N ASP A 232 2.14 -5.44 5.60
CA ASP A 232 2.98 -4.40 5.00
C ASP A 232 4.35 -4.94 4.52
N VAL A 233 4.92 -5.97 5.14
CA VAL A 233 6.16 -6.57 4.62
C VAL A 233 5.91 -7.22 3.25
N PRO A 234 5.00 -8.22 3.10
CA PRO A 234 4.82 -8.91 1.83
C PRO A 234 4.13 -8.05 0.76
N MET A 235 3.24 -7.11 1.13
CA MET A 235 2.44 -6.33 0.19
C MET A 235 2.96 -4.90 -0.05
N SER A 236 4.06 -4.52 0.64
CA SER A 236 4.67 -3.20 0.46
C SER A 236 6.19 -3.26 0.30
N LEU A 237 6.94 -3.86 1.23
CA LEU A 237 8.40 -3.91 1.14
C LEU A 237 8.89 -4.89 0.09
N VAL A 238 8.34 -6.09 0.02
CA VAL A 238 8.72 -7.10 -1.00
C VAL A 238 8.51 -6.58 -2.42
N PRO A 239 7.38 -5.96 -2.81
CA PRO A 239 7.26 -5.39 -4.15
C PRO A 239 8.27 -4.28 -4.42
N LEU A 240 8.60 -3.42 -3.45
CA LEU A 240 9.65 -2.41 -3.60
C LEU A 240 11.02 -3.05 -3.84
N ALA A 241 11.44 -4.02 -3.00
CA ALA A 241 12.71 -4.70 -3.16
C ALA A 241 12.78 -5.51 -4.47
N SER A 242 11.69 -6.15 -4.86
CA SER A 242 11.60 -6.90 -6.12
C SER A 242 11.72 -6.00 -7.35
N LEU A 243 11.08 -4.82 -7.32
CA LEU A 243 11.25 -3.78 -8.34
C LEU A 243 12.67 -3.22 -8.34
N GLY A 244 13.23 -2.91 -7.17
CA GLY A 244 14.63 -2.47 -7.03
C GLY A 244 15.59 -3.43 -7.71
N LYS A 245 15.48 -4.73 -7.40
CA LYS A 245 16.30 -5.78 -8.04
C LYS A 245 16.14 -5.79 -9.58
N MET A 246 14.93 -5.69 -10.09
CA MET A 246 14.66 -5.68 -11.53
C MET A 246 15.24 -4.43 -12.21
N LEU A 247 15.15 -3.28 -11.56
CA LEU A 247 15.62 -1.98 -12.06
C LEU A 247 17.11 -1.70 -11.76
N LYS A 248 17.79 -2.63 -11.08
CA LYS A 248 19.18 -2.48 -10.62
C LYS A 248 19.38 -1.31 -9.66
N VAL A 249 18.39 -1.08 -8.81
CA VAL A 249 18.45 -0.13 -7.69
C VAL A 249 18.69 -0.91 -6.40
N GLU A 250 19.75 -0.60 -5.69
CA GLU A 250 20.11 -1.26 -4.42
C GLU A 250 19.11 -0.91 -3.32
N THR A 251 18.65 -1.94 -2.59
CA THR A 251 17.67 -1.80 -1.51
C THR A 251 18.10 -2.53 -0.23
N PRO A 252 19.31 -2.25 0.28
CA PRO A 252 19.86 -3.00 1.42
C PRO A 252 19.04 -2.83 2.70
N THR A 253 18.50 -1.64 2.97
CA THR A 253 17.71 -1.39 4.18
C THR A 253 16.34 -2.08 4.10
N ILE A 254 15.67 -1.99 2.96
CA ILE A 254 14.40 -2.70 2.73
C ILE A 254 14.62 -4.21 2.89
N ASN A 255 15.66 -4.76 2.27
CA ASN A 255 15.98 -6.19 2.38
C ASN A 255 16.31 -6.63 3.80
N ALA A 256 17.01 -5.81 4.59
CA ALA A 256 17.30 -6.10 5.99
C ALA A 256 16.00 -6.20 6.83
N ILE A 257 15.07 -5.28 6.65
CA ILE A 257 13.76 -5.33 7.36
C ILE A 257 12.95 -6.56 6.94
N ILE A 258 12.90 -6.89 5.64
CA ILE A 258 12.23 -8.11 5.17
C ILE A 258 12.84 -9.36 5.79
N HIS A 259 14.17 -9.43 5.84
CA HIS A 259 14.88 -10.57 6.42
C HIS A 259 14.60 -10.73 7.92
N LEU A 260 14.74 -9.66 8.70
CA LEU A 260 14.45 -9.68 10.14
C LEU A 260 13.01 -10.06 10.41
N ALA A 261 12.06 -9.47 9.66
CA ALA A 261 10.65 -9.84 9.77
C ALA A 261 10.42 -11.33 9.48
N SER A 262 11.07 -11.87 8.44
CA SER A 262 10.95 -13.30 8.08
C SER A 262 11.46 -14.21 9.20
N VAL A 263 12.62 -13.88 9.78
CA VAL A 263 13.19 -14.64 10.92
C VAL A 263 12.28 -14.57 12.13
N MET A 264 11.86 -13.38 12.54
CA MET A 264 11.02 -13.18 13.74
C MET A 264 9.64 -13.82 13.61
N ARG A 265 9.09 -13.88 12.39
CA ARG A 265 7.76 -14.47 12.17
C ARG A 265 7.80 -15.95 11.76
N GLY A 266 8.97 -16.51 11.44
CA GLY A 266 9.09 -17.86 10.88
C GLY A 266 8.38 -18.02 9.53
N ILE A 267 8.33 -16.94 8.72
CA ILE A 267 7.61 -16.87 7.44
C ILE A 267 8.58 -16.37 6.36
N ASP A 268 8.64 -17.07 5.24
CA ASP A 268 9.30 -16.51 4.05
C ASP A 268 8.39 -15.45 3.40
N PHE A 269 8.66 -14.18 3.72
CA PHE A 269 7.91 -13.08 3.14
C PHE A 269 8.22 -12.83 1.66
N TRP A 270 9.33 -13.33 1.12
CA TRP A 270 9.57 -13.29 -0.32
C TRP A 270 8.64 -14.23 -1.07
N GLU A 271 8.42 -15.43 -0.54
CA GLU A 271 7.44 -16.38 -1.10
C GLU A 271 6.02 -15.82 -1.05
N LYS A 272 5.63 -15.22 0.09
CA LYS A 272 4.28 -14.66 0.28
C LYS A 272 4.05 -13.35 -0.46
N GLY A 273 5.10 -12.55 -0.63
CA GLY A 273 5.02 -11.17 -1.10
C GLY A 273 4.74 -11.01 -2.59
N ARG A 274 4.40 -9.79 -2.96
CA ARG A 274 4.17 -9.35 -4.35
C ARG A 274 5.50 -9.12 -5.06
N THR A 275 6.06 -10.15 -5.68
CA THR A 275 7.23 -10.00 -6.54
C THR A 275 6.84 -9.48 -7.93
N VAL A 276 7.81 -9.05 -8.73
CA VAL A 276 7.58 -8.59 -10.11
C VAL A 276 6.91 -9.66 -10.97
N GLU A 277 7.09 -10.95 -10.65
CA GLU A 277 6.37 -12.08 -11.26
C GLU A 277 4.88 -12.02 -10.94
N LYS A 278 4.52 -11.85 -9.66
CA LYS A 278 3.13 -11.78 -9.23
C LYS A 278 2.45 -10.50 -9.72
N LEU A 279 3.22 -9.41 -9.86
CA LEU A 279 2.76 -8.17 -10.47
C LEU A 279 2.57 -8.29 -11.99
N GLY A 280 3.11 -9.33 -12.63
CA GLY A 280 3.02 -9.55 -14.08
C GLY A 280 3.91 -8.65 -14.91
N ILE A 281 4.96 -8.09 -14.34
CA ILE A 281 5.87 -7.12 -15.00
C ILE A 281 7.32 -7.62 -15.11
N LYS A 282 7.58 -8.88 -14.74
CA LYS A 282 8.92 -9.47 -14.83
C LYS A 282 9.49 -9.37 -16.24
N GLY A 283 10.70 -8.85 -16.36
CA GLY A 283 11.43 -8.73 -17.61
C GLY A 283 10.98 -7.61 -18.53
N MET A 284 9.98 -6.83 -18.14
CA MET A 284 9.57 -5.64 -18.90
C MET A 284 10.60 -4.53 -18.77
N SER A 285 10.80 -3.80 -19.87
CA SER A 285 11.52 -2.53 -19.87
C SER A 285 10.71 -1.44 -19.16
N ILE A 286 11.39 -0.38 -18.72
CA ILE A 286 10.74 0.80 -18.11
C ILE A 286 9.66 1.37 -19.02
N LYS A 287 9.91 1.39 -20.35
CA LYS A 287 8.94 1.88 -21.35
C LYS A 287 7.66 1.03 -21.34
N GLU A 288 7.79 -0.30 -21.34
CA GLU A 288 6.65 -1.22 -21.31
C GLU A 288 5.86 -1.12 -20.00
N ILE A 289 6.56 -1.02 -18.86
CA ILE A 289 5.91 -0.82 -17.54
C ILE A 289 5.09 0.47 -17.53
N ARG A 290 5.65 1.58 -18.04
CA ARG A 290 4.94 2.86 -18.12
C ARG A 290 3.78 2.81 -19.11
N LEU A 291 3.96 2.16 -20.26
CA LEU A 291 2.89 1.97 -21.23
C LEU A 291 1.74 1.17 -20.61
N LEU A 292 2.03 0.05 -19.95
CA LEU A 292 1.03 -0.73 -19.22
C LEU A 292 0.24 0.12 -18.23
N ALA A 293 0.91 0.95 -17.42
CA ALA A 293 0.24 1.79 -16.44
C ALA A 293 -0.73 2.81 -17.08
N VAL A 294 -0.37 3.35 -18.25
CA VAL A 294 -1.16 4.38 -18.94
C VAL A 294 -2.26 3.78 -19.81
N THR A 295 -1.95 2.74 -20.58
CA THR A 295 -2.85 2.19 -21.60
C THR A 295 -3.47 0.84 -21.24
N GLY A 296 -2.92 0.12 -20.25
CA GLY A 296 -3.34 -1.23 -19.91
C GLY A 296 -2.87 -2.30 -20.92
N GLU A 297 -2.12 -1.89 -21.95
CA GLU A 297 -1.63 -2.76 -23.03
C GLU A 297 -0.22 -3.26 -22.70
N LEU A 298 0.05 -4.50 -23.11
CA LEU A 298 1.36 -5.17 -23.03
C LEU A 298 1.96 -5.27 -24.43
#